data_50d0bacda19c6c96db7cdfd3e49ae3c2
#
_entry.id   50d0bacda19c6c96db7cdfd3e49ae3c2
#
_cell.length_a   1.000
_cell.length_b   1.000
_cell.length_c   1.000
_cell.angle_alpha   90.00
_cell.angle_beta   90.00
_cell.angle_gamma   90.00
#
_symmetry.space_group_name_H-M   'P 1'
#
loop_
_entity.id
_entity.type
_entity.pdbx_description
1 polymer ?
#
loop_
_entity_poly.entity_id
_entity_poly.type
_entity_poly.pdbx_seq_one_letter_code
_entity_poly.pdbx_strand_id
1 'polypeptide(L)'
;MKIHLMRCTTVVLISLFAFISACTPNNVQNDASIGKILDSAGMYGSFALLDNGTEQFIIHNLAAYKDSAVAPLNTFFLVPALLGVERGMMNQDTHSWKNLDSTVVYQQLIQEIGRTAILKVIDSLRYGKGIVSADMTQFWSDNSLKITPDEQLGLIKRLYFNQLYFQKRSQDIVKKMILKEDNASYKLSYITTTSSNANHQSWVLGYIEENKHVYFFVLSTKSLKAEEFPNKNIEVLKQILLQQGFLKGRR
;
A
#
# COMPACT_ATOMS: atom_id res chain seq x y z
N MET A 1 -19.03 55.92 26.77
CA MET A 1 -19.56 55.16 25.61
C MET A 1 -18.51 54.38 24.82
N LYS A 2 -17.25 54.82 24.71
CA LYS A 2 -16.18 54.09 23.96
C LYS A 2 -15.69 52.79 24.63
N ILE A 3 -15.70 52.68 25.95
CA ILE A 3 -15.17 51.48 26.68
C ILE A 3 -16.12 50.27 26.60
N HIS A 4 -17.43 50.47 26.54
CA HIS A 4 -18.39 49.38 26.39
C HIS A 4 -18.39 48.79 24.99
N LEU A 5 -18.13 49.58 23.95
CA LEU A 5 -18.07 49.11 22.57
C LEU A 5 -16.84 48.21 22.33
N MET A 6 -15.70 48.56 22.98
CA MET A 6 -14.46 47.78 22.87
C MET A 6 -14.53 46.41 23.59
N ARG A 7 -15.30 46.32 24.70
CA ARG A 7 -15.52 45.04 25.40
C ARG A 7 -16.44 44.10 24.65
N CYS A 8 -17.47 44.60 23.96
CA CYS A 8 -18.34 43.76 23.14
C CYS A 8 -17.64 43.20 21.89
N THR A 9 -16.80 44.00 21.23
CA THR A 9 -16.05 43.53 20.05
C THR A 9 -15.02 42.47 20.41
N THR A 10 -14.34 42.56 21.57
CA THR A 10 -13.37 41.54 22.01
C THR A 10 -14.05 40.20 22.37
N VAL A 11 -15.22 40.25 23.00
CA VAL A 11 -15.99 39.03 23.34
C VAL A 11 -16.53 38.35 22.08
N VAL A 12 -16.99 39.10 21.08
CA VAL A 12 -17.44 38.55 19.79
C VAL A 12 -16.28 37.94 19.00
N LEU A 13 -15.09 38.54 19.00
CA LEU A 13 -13.90 37.96 18.35
C LEU A 13 -13.45 36.64 19.04
N ILE A 14 -13.47 36.57 20.37
CA ILE A 14 -13.11 35.38 21.12
C ILE A 14 -14.14 34.24 20.90
N SER A 15 -15.44 34.57 20.81
CA SER A 15 -16.47 33.56 20.51
C SER A 15 -16.40 33.02 19.07
N LEU A 16 -15.94 33.85 18.11
CA LEU A 16 -15.80 33.40 16.71
C LEU A 16 -14.60 32.47 16.53
N PHE A 17 -13.55 32.59 17.37
CA PHE A 17 -12.40 31.67 17.34
C PHE A 17 -12.67 30.28 17.96
N ALA A 18 -13.69 30.18 18.82
CA ALA A 18 -14.05 28.91 19.46
C ALA A 18 -14.82 27.93 18.52
N PHE A 19 -15.31 28.37 17.37
CA PHE A 19 -16.04 27.55 16.40
C PHE A 19 -15.21 26.95 15.28
N ILE A 20 -13.87 27.18 15.26
CA ILE A 20 -12.99 26.55 14.27
C ILE A 20 -12.39 25.22 14.81
N SER A 21 -13.03 24.59 15.78
CA SER A 21 -12.82 23.16 16.02
C SER A 21 -13.55 22.43 14.91
N ALA A 22 -13.00 22.47 13.70
CA ALA A 22 -13.44 21.67 12.59
C ALA A 22 -13.51 20.22 13.09
N CYS A 23 -14.70 19.65 13.22
CA CYS A 23 -14.88 18.22 13.26
C CYS A 23 -14.25 17.66 11.99
N THR A 24 -12.97 17.28 12.04
CA THR A 24 -12.46 16.36 11.06
C THR A 24 -13.28 15.09 11.22
N PRO A 25 -14.02 14.66 10.22
CA PRO A 25 -14.74 13.40 10.31
C PRO A 25 -13.68 12.35 10.67
N ASN A 26 -13.81 11.74 11.85
CA ASN A 26 -12.86 10.75 12.31
C ASN A 26 -13.15 9.45 11.55
N ASN A 27 -12.69 9.37 10.31
CA ASN A 27 -12.82 8.18 9.46
C ASN A 27 -11.73 7.13 9.74
N VAL A 28 -10.97 7.30 10.83
CA VAL A 28 -9.90 6.40 11.23
C VAL A 28 -10.23 5.76 12.57
N GLN A 29 -10.40 4.45 12.56
CA GLN A 29 -10.47 3.61 13.75
C GLN A 29 -9.10 3.01 14.03
N ASN A 30 -8.52 3.35 15.18
CA ASN A 30 -7.27 2.70 15.62
C ASN A 30 -7.59 1.35 16.29
N ASP A 31 -7.04 0.26 15.78
CA ASP A 31 -7.24 -1.09 16.31
C ASP A 31 -5.95 -1.64 16.94
N ALA A 32 -5.89 -1.57 18.28
CA ALA A 32 -4.77 -2.08 19.05
C ALA A 32 -4.66 -3.62 19.03
N SER A 33 -5.74 -4.34 18.70
CA SER A 33 -5.73 -5.80 18.65
C SER A 33 -4.86 -6.34 17.51
N ILE A 34 -4.71 -5.57 16.43
CA ILE A 34 -3.80 -5.87 15.32
C ILE A 34 -2.35 -5.89 15.82
N GLY A 35 -1.98 -4.97 16.73
CA GLY A 35 -0.66 -4.97 17.36
C GLY A 35 -0.35 -6.28 18.07
N LYS A 36 -1.33 -6.85 18.79
CA LYS A 36 -1.15 -8.15 19.46
C LYS A 36 -0.89 -9.30 18.49
N ILE A 37 -1.52 -9.28 17.31
CA ILE A 37 -1.24 -10.27 16.24
C ILE A 37 0.20 -10.12 15.76
N LEU A 38 0.64 -8.89 15.50
CA LEU A 38 2.01 -8.60 15.06
C LEU A 38 3.03 -9.03 16.12
N ASP A 39 2.81 -8.66 17.37
CA ASP A 39 3.68 -9.02 18.51
C ASP A 39 3.80 -10.55 18.66
N SER A 40 2.67 -11.27 18.56
CA SER A 40 2.64 -12.74 18.62
C SER A 40 3.44 -13.39 17.48
N ALA A 41 3.49 -12.72 16.34
CA ALA A 41 4.28 -13.15 15.19
C ALA A 41 5.77 -12.72 15.28
N GLY A 42 6.18 -11.97 16.31
CA GLY A 42 7.51 -11.40 16.41
C GLY A 42 7.77 -10.28 15.40
N MET A 43 6.71 -9.58 14.99
CA MET A 43 6.73 -8.50 14.01
C MET A 43 6.32 -7.18 14.64
N TYR A 44 6.75 -6.07 14.03
CA TYR A 44 6.29 -4.72 14.37
C TYR A 44 6.17 -3.89 13.08
N GLY A 45 5.28 -2.91 13.08
CA GLY A 45 5.07 -2.07 11.89
C GLY A 45 3.70 -1.41 11.88
N SER A 46 3.10 -1.31 10.71
CA SER A 46 1.78 -0.73 10.53
C SER A 46 0.90 -1.59 9.63
N PHE A 47 -0.39 -1.51 9.87
CA PHE A 47 -1.43 -2.06 9.01
C PHE A 47 -2.51 -1.01 8.77
N ALA A 48 -3.03 -0.95 7.56
CA ALA A 48 -4.24 -0.20 7.24
C ALA A 48 -5.17 -1.00 6.35
N LEU A 49 -6.46 -0.91 6.63
CA LEU A 49 -7.55 -1.43 5.83
C LEU A 49 -8.52 -0.28 5.55
N LEU A 50 -8.77 0.00 4.28
CA LEU A 50 -9.73 0.98 3.82
C LEU A 50 -10.99 0.29 3.29
N ASP A 51 -12.13 0.54 3.90
CA ASP A 51 -13.44 0.27 3.32
C ASP A 51 -13.72 1.32 2.24
N ASN A 52 -13.74 0.92 0.97
CA ASN A 52 -13.97 1.87 -0.13
C ASN A 52 -15.41 2.37 -0.19
N GLY A 53 -16.38 1.64 0.36
CA GLY A 53 -17.78 2.03 0.34
C GLY A 53 -18.11 3.14 1.34
N THR A 54 -17.49 3.08 2.51
CA THR A 54 -17.73 4.02 3.62
C THR A 54 -16.60 5.02 3.83
N GLU A 55 -15.48 4.85 3.13
CA GLU A 55 -14.24 5.61 3.32
C GLU A 55 -13.68 5.53 4.75
N GLN A 56 -14.05 4.48 5.50
CA GLN A 56 -13.55 4.24 6.85
C GLN A 56 -12.24 3.46 6.80
N PHE A 57 -11.32 3.84 7.68
CA PHE A 57 -10.04 3.17 7.87
C PHE A 57 -10.01 2.42 9.20
N ILE A 58 -9.51 1.20 9.18
CA ILE A 58 -9.02 0.49 10.36
C ILE A 58 -7.49 0.53 10.27
N ILE A 59 -6.84 1.16 11.25
CA ILE A 59 -5.39 1.35 11.22
C ILE A 59 -4.78 0.87 12.55
N HIS A 60 -3.65 0.18 12.43
CA HIS A 60 -2.70 -0.01 13.51
C HIS A 60 -1.45 0.82 13.23
N ASN A 61 -1.01 1.61 14.20
CA ASN A 61 0.17 2.48 14.13
C ASN A 61 0.06 3.54 13.01
N LEU A 62 -0.84 4.51 13.22
CA LEU A 62 -1.12 5.59 12.28
C LEU A 62 0.12 6.39 11.89
N ALA A 63 1.01 6.67 12.84
CA ALA A 63 2.25 7.42 12.58
C ALA A 63 3.15 6.66 11.58
N ALA A 64 3.36 5.36 11.80
CA ALA A 64 4.14 4.56 10.86
C ALA A 64 3.45 4.43 9.49
N TYR A 65 2.12 4.34 9.46
CA TYR A 65 1.36 4.30 8.22
C TYR A 65 1.55 5.57 7.37
N LYS A 66 1.54 6.75 8.00
CA LYS A 66 1.63 8.03 7.31
C LYS A 66 3.06 8.43 6.97
N ASP A 67 4.00 8.23 7.89
CA ASP A 67 5.28 8.93 7.87
C ASP A 67 6.48 8.01 7.65
N SER A 68 6.35 6.68 7.86
CA SER A 68 7.47 5.75 7.69
C SER A 68 7.69 5.37 6.24
N ALA A 69 8.48 6.16 5.52
CA ALA A 69 8.90 5.83 4.16
C ALA A 69 10.08 4.86 4.18
N VAL A 70 9.94 3.71 3.55
CA VAL A 70 10.94 2.64 3.46
C VAL A 70 11.04 2.10 2.02
N ALA A 71 12.07 1.32 1.72
CA ALA A 71 12.24 0.73 0.39
C ALA A 71 10.99 -0.09 -0.01
N PRO A 72 10.48 0.09 -1.23
CA PRO A 72 9.31 -0.67 -1.70
C PRO A 72 9.59 -2.16 -1.88
N LEU A 73 10.83 -2.55 -1.99
CA LEU A 73 11.23 -3.92 -2.35
C LEU A 73 10.52 -4.38 -3.63
N ASN A 74 10.21 -5.66 -3.75
CA ASN A 74 9.57 -6.20 -4.95
C ASN A 74 8.11 -5.73 -5.14
N THR A 75 7.49 -4.98 -4.21
CA THR A 75 6.21 -4.33 -4.50
C THR A 75 6.34 -3.27 -5.59
N PHE A 76 7.55 -2.74 -5.81
CA PHE A 76 7.88 -1.89 -6.94
C PHE A 76 7.59 -2.55 -8.29
N PHE A 77 7.61 -3.87 -8.39
CA PHE A 77 7.45 -4.60 -9.65
C PHE A 77 6.09 -4.39 -10.33
N LEU A 78 5.10 -3.86 -9.62
CA LEU A 78 3.87 -3.37 -10.25
C LEU A 78 4.13 -2.32 -11.34
N VAL A 79 5.13 -1.47 -11.15
CA VAL A 79 5.47 -0.38 -12.07
C VAL A 79 6.06 -0.90 -13.39
N PRO A 80 7.18 -1.67 -13.39
CA PRO A 80 7.68 -2.25 -14.64
C PRO A 80 6.74 -3.27 -15.26
N ALA A 81 5.88 -3.96 -14.48
CA ALA A 81 4.85 -4.82 -15.03
C ALA A 81 3.85 -4.03 -15.89
N LEU A 82 3.31 -2.91 -15.37
CA LEU A 82 2.42 -2.02 -16.13
C LEU A 82 3.07 -1.52 -17.41
N LEU A 83 4.33 -1.06 -17.33
CA LEU A 83 5.08 -0.60 -18.51
C LEU A 83 5.36 -1.72 -19.52
N GLY A 84 5.76 -2.89 -19.04
CA GLY A 84 6.06 -4.05 -19.88
C GLY A 84 4.83 -4.53 -20.67
N VAL A 85 3.66 -4.58 -19.99
CA VAL A 85 2.38 -4.90 -20.65
C VAL A 85 1.99 -3.80 -21.64
N GLU A 86 2.09 -2.53 -21.26
CA GLU A 86 1.75 -1.39 -22.11
C GLU A 86 2.56 -1.37 -23.42
N ARG A 87 3.81 -1.78 -23.36
CA ARG A 87 4.73 -1.82 -24.50
C ARG A 87 4.71 -3.14 -25.27
N GLY A 88 3.89 -4.12 -24.86
CA GLY A 88 3.86 -5.44 -25.48
C GLY A 88 5.11 -6.29 -25.21
N MET A 89 5.97 -5.87 -24.29
CA MET A 89 7.15 -6.63 -23.84
C MET A 89 6.75 -7.85 -23.00
N MET A 90 5.55 -7.77 -22.47
CA MET A 90 4.96 -8.77 -21.59
C MET A 90 3.54 -9.11 -22.10
N ASN A 91 3.19 -10.40 -22.26
CA ASN A 91 1.86 -10.87 -22.65
C ASN A 91 1.29 -11.89 -21.65
N GLN A 92 -0.01 -12.15 -21.68
CA GLN A 92 -0.72 -13.01 -20.73
C GLN A 92 -0.25 -14.47 -20.73
N ASP A 93 0.39 -14.94 -21.80
CA ASP A 93 0.68 -16.35 -22.05
C ASP A 93 2.08 -16.78 -21.59
N THR A 94 2.93 -15.84 -21.20
CA THR A 94 4.26 -16.17 -20.72
C THR A 94 4.22 -16.71 -19.30
N HIS A 95 4.56 -17.98 -19.11
CA HIS A 95 4.63 -18.69 -17.82
C HIS A 95 5.53 -17.99 -16.77
N SER A 96 6.45 -17.12 -17.20
CA SER A 96 7.32 -16.32 -16.35
C SER A 96 6.60 -15.28 -15.47
N TRP A 97 5.34 -14.97 -15.81
CA TRP A 97 4.51 -13.99 -15.09
C TRP A 97 3.84 -14.47 -13.83
N LYS A 98 3.59 -15.77 -13.72
CA LYS A 98 3.00 -16.36 -12.52
C LYS A 98 3.89 -16.18 -11.30
N ASN A 99 5.15 -15.80 -11.50
CA ASN A 99 6.12 -15.50 -10.46
C ASN A 99 6.52 -14.02 -10.50
N LEU A 100 5.62 -13.11 -10.05
CA LEU A 100 6.00 -11.74 -9.64
C LEU A 100 7.17 -11.75 -8.62
N ASP A 101 7.51 -12.92 -8.12
CA ASP A 101 8.59 -13.14 -7.16
C ASP A 101 9.98 -13.27 -7.81
N SER A 102 10.08 -13.34 -9.14
CA SER A 102 11.36 -13.48 -9.82
C SER A 102 12.06 -12.14 -10.00
N THR A 103 12.89 -11.78 -9.04
CA THR A 103 13.73 -10.56 -9.10
C THR A 103 14.53 -10.47 -10.40
N VAL A 104 15.05 -11.58 -10.91
CA VAL A 104 15.86 -11.63 -12.14
C VAL A 104 15.04 -11.19 -13.36
N VAL A 105 13.80 -11.67 -13.49
CA VAL A 105 12.91 -11.31 -14.60
C VAL A 105 12.62 -9.80 -14.59
N TYR A 106 12.37 -9.24 -13.41
CA TYR A 106 12.10 -7.79 -13.31
C TYR A 106 13.35 -6.93 -13.47
N GLN A 107 14.51 -7.40 -13.06
CA GLN A 107 15.78 -6.72 -13.35
C GLN A 107 16.01 -6.60 -14.86
N GLN A 108 15.83 -7.71 -15.60
CA GLN A 108 15.94 -7.71 -17.06
C GLN A 108 14.92 -6.77 -17.69
N LEU A 109 13.65 -6.85 -17.29
CA LEU A 109 12.60 -5.97 -17.79
C LEU A 109 12.89 -4.49 -17.52
N ILE A 110 13.37 -4.13 -16.34
CA ILE A 110 13.74 -2.75 -16.00
C ILE A 110 14.91 -2.26 -16.87
N GLN A 111 15.90 -3.11 -17.16
CA GLN A 111 16.99 -2.79 -18.06
C GLN A 111 16.49 -2.56 -19.49
N GLU A 112 15.61 -3.43 -20.01
CA GLU A 112 15.04 -3.30 -21.36
C GLU A 112 14.13 -2.06 -21.49
N ILE A 113 13.32 -1.75 -20.47
CA ILE A 113 12.49 -0.54 -20.40
C ILE A 113 13.37 0.72 -20.40
N GLY A 114 14.49 0.67 -19.72
CA GLY A 114 15.47 1.74 -19.61
C GLY A 114 15.14 2.79 -18.54
N ARG A 115 16.20 3.37 -17.96
CA ARG A 115 16.15 4.32 -16.83
C ARG A 115 15.19 5.48 -17.07
N THR A 116 15.29 6.14 -18.21
CA THR A 116 14.47 7.34 -18.51
C THR A 116 12.98 7.05 -18.43
N ALA A 117 12.54 5.91 -18.95
CA ALA A 117 11.13 5.55 -18.93
C ALA A 117 10.66 5.17 -17.52
N ILE A 118 11.47 4.45 -16.75
CA ILE A 118 11.19 4.11 -15.35
C ILE A 118 11.04 5.39 -14.51
N LEU A 119 12.00 6.33 -14.61
CA LEU A 119 11.95 7.59 -13.86
C LEU A 119 10.72 8.43 -14.22
N LYS A 120 10.37 8.52 -15.52
CA LYS A 120 9.18 9.23 -15.96
C LYS A 120 7.90 8.65 -15.35
N VAL A 121 7.82 7.33 -15.21
CA VAL A 121 6.64 6.68 -14.59
C VAL A 121 6.63 6.86 -13.08
N ILE A 122 7.77 6.70 -12.40
CA ILE A 122 7.89 7.01 -10.96
C ILE A 122 7.36 8.41 -10.68
N ASP A 123 7.78 9.41 -11.46
CA ASP A 123 7.33 10.79 -11.33
C ASP A 123 5.83 10.94 -11.60
N SER A 124 5.33 10.41 -12.73
CA SER A 124 3.90 10.49 -13.12
C SER A 124 2.97 9.81 -12.13
N LEU A 125 3.40 8.74 -11.51
CA LEU A 125 2.66 8.04 -10.46
C LEU A 125 2.79 8.72 -9.10
N ARG A 126 3.72 9.66 -8.95
CA ARG A 126 4.17 10.18 -7.64
C ARG A 126 4.54 9.04 -6.70
N TYR A 127 5.32 8.09 -7.22
CA TYR A 127 5.66 6.87 -6.51
C TYR A 127 6.80 7.12 -5.53
N GLY A 128 6.45 7.38 -4.29
CA GLY A 128 7.40 7.56 -3.21
C GLY A 128 8.22 8.84 -3.28
N LYS A 129 9.27 8.87 -2.48
CA LYS A 129 10.22 9.98 -2.36
C LYS A 129 11.65 9.45 -2.44
N GLY A 130 12.54 10.31 -2.88
CA GLY A 130 13.96 10.02 -2.91
C GLY A 130 14.54 10.06 -4.30
N ILE A 131 15.84 9.85 -4.37
CA ILE A 131 16.63 9.85 -5.60
C ILE A 131 16.85 8.38 -5.97
N VAL A 132 16.29 7.96 -7.11
CA VAL A 132 16.58 6.63 -7.65
C VAL A 132 18.08 6.54 -7.94
N SER A 133 18.78 5.59 -7.33
CA SER A 133 20.21 5.38 -7.51
C SER A 133 20.60 5.15 -8.98
N ALA A 134 21.87 5.29 -9.30
CA ALA A 134 22.35 5.01 -10.65
C ALA A 134 22.23 3.53 -11.00
N ASP A 135 22.31 2.65 -10.01
CA ASP A 135 22.14 1.21 -10.17
C ASP A 135 20.68 0.85 -10.40
N MET A 136 20.34 0.56 -11.65
CA MET A 136 18.99 0.15 -12.05
C MET A 136 18.68 -1.31 -11.73
N THR A 137 19.57 -2.04 -11.08
CA THR A 137 19.36 -3.45 -10.75
C THR A 137 18.80 -3.67 -9.36
N GLN A 138 18.82 -2.66 -8.48
CA GLN A 138 18.41 -2.80 -7.08
C GLN A 138 17.88 -1.52 -6.39
N PHE A 139 17.69 -0.42 -7.11
CA PHE A 139 17.27 0.87 -6.52
C PHE A 139 15.97 0.79 -5.71
N TRP A 140 15.12 -0.21 -5.96
CA TRP A 140 13.88 -0.45 -5.19
C TRP A 140 14.14 -1.16 -3.85
N SER A 141 15.36 -1.62 -3.59
CA SER A 141 15.76 -2.34 -2.38
C SER A 141 16.96 -1.74 -1.64
N ASP A 142 17.70 -0.82 -2.27
CA ASP A 142 18.89 -0.18 -1.73
C ASP A 142 18.61 1.03 -0.81
N ASN A 143 17.35 1.32 -0.52
CA ASN A 143 16.85 2.48 0.24
C ASN A 143 17.01 3.85 -0.46
N SER A 144 17.39 3.91 -1.72
CA SER A 144 17.40 5.17 -2.49
C SER A 144 15.97 5.62 -2.81
N LEU A 145 15.12 4.72 -3.28
CA LEU A 145 13.67 4.95 -3.43
C LEU A 145 12.95 4.52 -2.15
N LYS A 146 12.10 5.40 -1.61
CA LYS A 146 11.31 5.13 -0.41
C LYS A 146 9.86 5.49 -0.62
N ILE A 147 8.96 4.71 -0.04
CA ILE A 147 7.52 4.92 -0.13
C ILE A 147 6.86 4.63 1.21
N THR A 148 5.82 5.40 1.55
CA THR A 148 5.03 5.16 2.76
C THR A 148 3.95 4.10 2.52
N PRO A 149 3.43 3.45 3.57
CA PRO A 149 2.27 2.59 3.45
C PRO A 149 1.03 3.29 2.87
N ASP A 150 0.81 4.56 3.20
CA ASP A 150 -0.28 5.38 2.66
C ASP A 150 -0.17 5.55 1.13
N GLU A 151 1.03 5.86 0.64
CA GLU A 151 1.28 5.97 -0.81
C GLU A 151 1.10 4.63 -1.54
N GLN A 152 1.52 3.51 -0.92
CA GLN A 152 1.30 2.16 -1.46
C GLN A 152 -0.19 1.82 -1.53
N LEU A 153 -0.96 2.11 -0.47
CA LEU A 153 -2.40 1.90 -0.47
C LEU A 153 -3.09 2.72 -1.56
N GLY A 154 -2.67 3.97 -1.72
CA GLY A 154 -3.15 4.85 -2.78
C GLY A 154 -2.84 4.32 -4.18
N LEU A 155 -1.67 3.72 -4.40
CA LEU A 155 -1.30 3.12 -5.68
C LEU A 155 -2.19 1.92 -6.00
N ILE A 156 -2.39 0.99 -5.06
CA ILE A 156 -3.20 -0.21 -5.31
C ILE A 156 -4.67 0.14 -5.52
N LYS A 157 -5.20 1.15 -4.81
CA LYS A 157 -6.55 1.68 -5.03
C LYS A 157 -6.71 2.25 -6.44
N ARG A 158 -5.76 3.08 -6.90
CA ARG A 158 -5.77 3.63 -8.27
C ARG A 158 -5.66 2.55 -9.33
N LEU A 159 -4.83 1.52 -9.10
CA LEU A 159 -4.72 0.36 -9.99
C LEU A 159 -6.06 -0.37 -10.12
N TYR A 160 -6.74 -0.65 -9.01
CA TYR A 160 -8.04 -1.33 -8.99
C TYR A 160 -9.08 -0.60 -9.84
N PHE A 161 -9.18 0.72 -9.69
CA PHE A 161 -10.14 1.56 -10.41
C PHE A 161 -9.68 2.02 -11.80
N ASN A 162 -8.57 1.49 -12.33
CA ASN A 162 -7.99 1.89 -13.62
C ASN A 162 -7.71 3.41 -13.73
N GLN A 163 -7.25 4.01 -12.64
CA GLN A 163 -6.98 5.45 -12.52
C GLN A 163 -5.49 5.79 -12.69
N LEU A 164 -4.65 4.82 -13.04
CA LEU A 164 -3.26 5.06 -13.39
C LEU A 164 -3.15 5.50 -14.86
N TYR A 165 -2.06 6.19 -15.21
CA TYR A 165 -1.80 6.68 -16.58
C TYR A 165 -1.36 5.57 -17.55
N PHE A 166 -2.09 4.43 -17.53
CA PHE A 166 -1.89 3.27 -18.40
C PHE A 166 -3.21 2.88 -19.03
N GLN A 167 -3.16 2.21 -20.18
CA GLN A 167 -4.36 1.65 -20.78
C GLN A 167 -5.09 0.72 -19.80
N LYS A 168 -6.42 0.75 -19.84
CA LYS A 168 -7.25 -0.13 -19.01
C LYS A 168 -6.84 -1.59 -19.13
N ARG A 169 -6.54 -2.04 -20.37
CA ARG A 169 -6.09 -3.42 -20.62
C ARG A 169 -4.83 -3.77 -19.84
N SER A 170 -3.83 -2.88 -19.81
CA SER A 170 -2.58 -3.10 -19.09
C SER A 170 -2.82 -3.22 -17.59
N GLN A 171 -3.68 -2.35 -17.04
CA GLN A 171 -4.06 -2.41 -15.63
C GLN A 171 -4.85 -3.68 -15.28
N ASP A 172 -5.80 -4.09 -16.15
CA ASP A 172 -6.58 -5.32 -15.96
C ASP A 172 -5.69 -6.59 -15.97
N ILE A 173 -4.65 -6.60 -16.80
CA ILE A 173 -3.67 -7.69 -16.83
C ILE A 173 -2.89 -7.74 -15.52
N VAL A 174 -2.35 -6.62 -15.05
CA VAL A 174 -1.58 -6.58 -13.78
C VAL A 174 -2.47 -6.93 -12.59
N LYS A 175 -3.74 -6.53 -12.56
CA LYS A 175 -4.70 -6.97 -11.53
C LYS A 175 -4.87 -8.49 -11.52
N LYS A 176 -4.94 -9.15 -12.69
CA LYS A 176 -5.01 -10.62 -12.77
C LYS A 176 -3.72 -11.29 -12.25
N MET A 177 -2.56 -10.65 -12.42
CA MET A 177 -1.28 -11.20 -11.93
C MET A 177 -1.20 -11.24 -10.41
N ILE A 178 -1.82 -10.29 -9.72
CA ILE A 178 -1.83 -10.22 -8.26
C ILE A 178 -3.00 -10.97 -7.62
N LEU A 179 -3.94 -11.52 -8.41
CA LEU A 179 -5.02 -12.37 -7.90
C LEU A 179 -4.44 -13.68 -7.38
N LYS A 180 -4.65 -13.97 -6.10
CA LYS A 180 -4.13 -15.16 -5.42
C LYS A 180 -5.21 -16.16 -5.06
N GLU A 181 -6.39 -15.69 -4.66
CA GLU A 181 -7.51 -16.53 -4.27
C GLU A 181 -8.80 -16.01 -4.92
N ASP A 182 -9.54 -16.89 -5.57
CA ASP A 182 -10.84 -16.63 -6.17
C ASP A 182 -11.77 -17.79 -5.84
N ASN A 183 -12.73 -17.56 -4.95
CA ASN A 183 -13.68 -18.56 -4.49
C ASN A 183 -15.08 -17.97 -4.32
N ALA A 184 -16.05 -18.78 -3.90
CA ALA A 184 -17.44 -18.34 -3.77
C ALA A 184 -17.65 -17.26 -2.71
N SER A 185 -16.75 -17.13 -1.73
CA SER A 185 -16.90 -16.21 -0.61
C SER A 185 -16.17 -14.88 -0.82
N TYR A 186 -15.00 -14.90 -1.45
CA TYR A 186 -14.18 -13.71 -1.67
C TYR A 186 -13.18 -13.90 -2.81
N LYS A 187 -12.62 -12.76 -3.27
CA LYS A 187 -11.42 -12.70 -4.09
C LYS A 187 -10.35 -11.94 -3.34
N LEU A 188 -9.16 -12.54 -3.22
CA LEU A 188 -8.02 -11.93 -2.53
C LEU A 188 -6.88 -11.71 -3.51
N SER A 189 -6.53 -10.45 -3.71
CA SER A 189 -5.46 -10.01 -4.61
C SER A 189 -4.39 -9.29 -3.81
N TYR A 190 -3.14 -9.71 -3.95
CA TYR A 190 -2.02 -9.04 -3.27
C TYR A 190 -0.68 -9.28 -3.95
N ILE A 191 0.25 -8.39 -3.67
CA ILE A 191 1.70 -8.57 -3.85
C ILE A 191 2.37 -8.55 -2.49
N THR A 192 3.37 -9.40 -2.32
CA THR A 192 4.13 -9.53 -1.07
C THR A 192 5.62 -9.59 -1.34
N THR A 193 6.41 -9.15 -0.40
CA THR A 193 7.87 -9.24 -0.45
C THR A 193 8.47 -9.16 0.95
N THR A 194 9.61 -9.80 1.11
CA THR A 194 10.42 -9.71 2.33
C THR A 194 11.87 -9.45 1.94
N SER A 195 12.51 -8.52 2.62
CA SER A 195 13.94 -8.24 2.47
C SER A 195 14.77 -9.34 3.13
N SER A 196 15.86 -9.74 2.49
CA SER A 196 16.89 -10.58 3.09
C SER A 196 17.82 -9.85 4.07
N ASN A 197 17.68 -8.51 4.19
CA ASN A 197 18.52 -7.68 5.07
C ASN A 197 18.21 -7.94 6.54
N ALA A 198 19.14 -7.59 7.43
CA ALA A 198 19.05 -7.81 8.88
C ALA A 198 17.76 -7.28 9.56
N ASN A 199 17.09 -6.30 8.95
CA ASN A 199 15.85 -5.74 9.47
C ASN A 199 14.58 -6.49 9.00
N HIS A 200 14.72 -7.52 8.16
CA HIS A 200 13.62 -8.33 7.61
C HIS A 200 12.35 -7.52 7.32
N GLN A 201 12.55 -6.38 6.62
CA GLN A 201 11.45 -5.55 6.18
C GLN A 201 10.56 -6.33 5.22
N SER A 202 9.25 -6.21 5.39
CA SER A 202 8.31 -6.87 4.52
C SER A 202 7.09 -6.01 4.21
N TRP A 203 6.48 -6.33 3.06
CA TRP A 203 5.26 -5.72 2.58
C TRP A 203 4.24 -6.78 2.17
N VAL A 204 2.99 -6.53 2.47
CA VAL A 204 1.85 -7.11 1.76
C VAL A 204 0.88 -5.98 1.46
N LEU A 205 0.57 -5.78 0.18
CA LEU A 205 -0.44 -4.79 -0.21
C LEU A 205 -1.36 -5.38 -1.26
N GLY A 206 -2.62 -4.97 -1.20
CA GLY A 206 -3.61 -5.53 -2.10
C GLY A 206 -5.04 -5.11 -1.75
N TYR A 207 -5.98 -5.94 -2.14
CA TYR A 207 -7.39 -5.74 -1.87
C TYR A 207 -8.12 -7.08 -1.73
N ILE A 208 -9.21 -7.05 -1.00
CA ILE A 208 -10.18 -8.14 -0.89
C ILE A 208 -11.53 -7.67 -1.42
N GLU A 209 -12.16 -8.48 -2.26
CA GLU A 209 -13.52 -8.29 -2.75
C GLU A 209 -14.41 -9.32 -2.05
N GLU A 210 -15.42 -8.84 -1.33
CA GLU A 210 -16.37 -9.68 -0.61
C GLU A 210 -17.76 -9.05 -0.68
N ASN A 211 -18.80 -9.81 -1.01
CA ASN A 211 -20.19 -9.33 -1.16
C ASN A 211 -20.35 -8.08 -2.04
N LYS A 212 -19.62 -8.01 -3.15
CA LYS A 212 -19.61 -6.87 -4.10
C LYS A 212 -19.01 -5.57 -3.55
N HIS A 213 -18.36 -5.61 -2.40
CA HIS A 213 -17.57 -4.52 -1.85
C HIS A 213 -16.08 -4.80 -2.02
N VAL A 214 -15.28 -3.74 -2.07
CA VAL A 214 -13.82 -3.84 -2.12
C VAL A 214 -13.21 -3.11 -0.94
N TYR A 215 -12.21 -3.76 -0.36
CA TYR A 215 -11.44 -3.24 0.77
C TYR A 215 -9.97 -3.30 0.41
N PHE A 216 -9.26 -2.18 0.56
CA PHE A 216 -7.84 -2.08 0.26
C PHE A 216 -7.03 -2.22 1.54
N PHE A 217 -5.91 -2.92 1.48
CA PHE A 217 -5.06 -3.10 2.65
C PHE A 217 -3.58 -2.92 2.31
N VAL A 218 -2.83 -2.53 3.32
CA VAL A 218 -1.38 -2.54 3.32
C VAL A 218 -0.87 -2.97 4.69
N LEU A 219 0.06 -3.91 4.68
CA LEU A 219 0.82 -4.37 5.84
C LEU A 219 2.30 -4.08 5.58
N SER A 220 2.91 -3.23 6.39
CA SER A 220 4.33 -2.91 6.34
C SER A 220 4.96 -3.27 7.67
N THR A 221 5.82 -4.27 7.68
CA THR A 221 6.38 -4.82 8.90
C THR A 221 7.89 -5.00 8.83
N LYS A 222 8.48 -5.14 10.01
CA LYS A 222 9.84 -5.61 10.23
C LYS A 222 9.78 -6.75 11.23
N SER A 223 10.72 -7.68 11.14
CA SER A 223 10.84 -8.78 12.08
C SER A 223 12.14 -8.72 12.85
N LEU A 224 12.10 -9.21 14.09
CA LEU A 224 13.28 -9.34 14.93
C LEU A 224 14.02 -10.67 14.71
N LYS A 225 13.40 -11.62 13.98
CA LYS A 225 13.93 -12.98 13.78
C LYS A 225 13.99 -13.33 12.28
N ALA A 226 15.13 -13.84 11.85
CA ALA A 226 15.44 -14.12 10.44
C ALA A 226 14.77 -15.36 9.84
N GLU A 227 14.27 -16.28 10.62
CA GLU A 227 14.34 -17.70 10.25
C GLU A 227 13.12 -18.34 9.57
N GLU A 228 11.96 -17.65 9.37
CA GLU A 228 10.76 -18.43 8.95
C GLU A 228 9.84 -17.73 7.90
N PHE A 229 10.29 -16.80 7.11
CA PHE A 229 9.41 -15.72 6.63
C PHE A 229 8.90 -15.67 5.17
N PRO A 230 9.04 -16.60 4.25
CA PRO A 230 8.38 -16.37 2.95
C PRO A 230 6.86 -16.25 3.04
N ASN A 231 6.21 -16.98 3.98
CA ASN A 231 4.75 -17.04 4.08
C ASN A 231 4.15 -16.38 5.33
N LYS A 232 4.93 -16.07 6.34
CA LYS A 232 4.43 -15.56 7.63
C LYS A 232 3.68 -14.23 7.50
N ASN A 233 4.11 -13.36 6.60
CA ASN A 233 3.40 -12.09 6.34
C ASN A 233 1.99 -12.32 5.83
N ILE A 234 1.80 -13.33 4.98
CA ILE A 234 0.48 -13.69 4.42
C ILE A 234 -0.38 -14.33 5.51
N GLU A 235 0.20 -15.17 6.36
CA GLU A 235 -0.51 -15.75 7.51
C GLU A 235 -0.98 -14.66 8.47
N VAL A 236 -0.11 -13.71 8.81
CA VAL A 236 -0.44 -12.56 9.65
C VAL A 236 -1.51 -11.69 9.00
N LEU A 237 -1.40 -11.39 7.69
CA LEU A 237 -2.45 -10.68 6.96
C LEU A 237 -3.79 -11.40 7.07
N LYS A 238 -3.82 -12.73 6.82
CA LYS A 238 -5.05 -13.52 6.90
C LYS A 238 -5.63 -13.57 8.30
N GLN A 239 -4.79 -13.65 9.35
CA GLN A 239 -5.24 -13.56 10.73
C GLN A 239 -5.91 -12.20 11.02
N ILE A 240 -5.31 -11.11 10.57
CA ILE A 240 -5.89 -9.77 10.71
C ILE A 240 -7.23 -9.69 9.95
N LEU A 241 -7.27 -10.13 8.69
CA LEU A 241 -8.49 -10.13 7.89
C LEU A 241 -9.60 -10.98 8.53
N LEU A 242 -9.28 -12.17 9.04
CA LEU A 242 -10.25 -13.02 9.77
C LEU A 242 -10.77 -12.34 11.04
N GLN A 243 -9.89 -11.69 11.82
CA GLN A 243 -10.30 -10.94 13.01
C GLN A 243 -11.23 -9.78 12.65
N GLN A 244 -10.99 -9.12 11.51
CA GLN A 244 -11.86 -8.05 10.99
C GLN A 244 -13.15 -8.59 10.33
N GLY A 245 -13.37 -9.91 10.32
CA GLY A 245 -14.60 -10.56 9.84
C GLY A 245 -14.60 -10.92 8.36
N PHE A 246 -13.46 -10.77 7.66
CA PHE A 246 -13.29 -11.15 6.25
C PHE A 246 -13.03 -12.65 6.05
N LEU A 247 -12.91 -13.07 4.81
CA LEU A 247 -12.62 -14.44 4.35
C LEU A 247 -13.74 -15.46 4.62
N LYS A 248 -14.93 -14.99 4.98
CA LYS A 248 -16.11 -15.82 5.32
C LYS A 248 -17.34 -15.52 4.46
N GLY A 249 -17.25 -14.59 3.51
CA GLY A 249 -18.38 -14.17 2.69
C GLY A 249 -19.48 -13.44 3.48
N ARG A 250 -19.12 -12.73 4.55
CA ARG A 250 -20.08 -12.08 5.45
C ARG A 250 -19.94 -10.55 5.52
N ARG A 251 -18.94 -9.99 4.87
CA ARG A 251 -18.68 -8.54 4.84
C ARG A 251 -19.28 -7.89 3.61
#